data_187cb4d181844ee157aab47b2ffdb7b7
#
_entry.id   187cb4d181844ee157aab47b2ffdb7b7
#
_cell.length_a   1.000
_cell.length_b   1.000
_cell.length_c   1.000
_cell.angle_alpha   90.00
_cell.angle_beta   90.00
_cell.angle_gamma   90.00
#
_symmetry.space_group_name_H-M   'P 1'
#
loop_
_entity.id
_entity.type
_entity.pdbx_description
1 polymer ?
#
loop_
_entity_poly.entity_id
_entity_poly.type
_entity_poly.pdbx_seq_one_letter_code
_entity_poly.pdbx_strand_id
1 'polypeptide(L)'
;VWLLLRPKNIFLISKVKNNLHVFLGATVADAAARPLHWVYNQKKLLTYIKGKKDFTFLKDNKSPFYNIKTGKVSGYNEVGQTMFKTLLEGRENIEERFKKKILKVFGPGSDYWKNFKLRSKYRKVKDWRGIIRGPWIHQSIIETIDNINKNKKITGGIKVNESDGYCATLPYFL
;
A
#
# COMPACT_ATOMS: atom_id res chain seq x y z
N VAL A 1 -26.96 32.61 -13.08
CA VAL A 1 -27.35 31.85 -11.88
C VAL A 1 -26.13 31.76 -10.98
N TRP A 2 -26.00 32.67 -10.02
CA TRP A 2 -24.97 32.65 -8.99
C TRP A 2 -25.39 31.66 -7.91
N LEU A 3 -24.81 30.47 -7.90
CA LEU A 3 -24.89 29.57 -6.76
C LEU A 3 -24.02 30.19 -5.64
N LEU A 4 -24.69 30.73 -4.65
CA LEU A 4 -24.11 31.19 -3.39
C LEU A 4 -23.35 30.01 -2.75
N LEU A 5 -22.05 29.97 -2.93
CA LEU A 5 -21.16 29.11 -2.14
C LEU A 5 -21.22 29.60 -0.70
N ARG A 6 -21.97 28.92 0.16
CA ARG A 6 -22.01 29.21 1.59
C ARG A 6 -20.61 29.08 2.18
N PRO A 7 -20.22 29.92 3.16
CA PRO A 7 -18.89 29.88 3.79
C PRO A 7 -18.46 28.48 4.24
N LYS A 8 -19.42 27.65 4.68
CA LYS A 8 -19.18 26.22 5.05
C LYS A 8 -18.61 25.38 3.91
N ASN A 9 -18.96 25.67 2.65
CA ASN A 9 -18.46 24.90 1.51
C ASN A 9 -17.02 25.28 1.15
N ILE A 10 -16.64 26.52 1.32
CA ILE A 10 -15.26 27.00 1.09
C ILE A 10 -14.31 26.36 2.10
N PHE A 11 -14.70 26.29 3.37
CA PHE A 11 -13.91 25.65 4.42
C PHE A 11 -13.75 24.13 4.17
N LEU A 12 -14.82 23.48 3.73
CA LEU A 12 -14.79 22.05 3.38
C LEU A 12 -13.87 21.78 2.19
N ILE A 13 -13.92 22.61 1.15
CA ILE A 13 -13.07 22.50 -0.04
C ILE A 13 -11.59 22.68 0.32
N SER A 14 -11.25 23.64 1.17
CA SER A 14 -9.87 23.86 1.62
C SER A 14 -9.36 22.68 2.45
N LYS A 15 -10.18 22.13 3.35
CA LYS A 15 -9.85 20.96 4.15
C LYS A 15 -9.60 19.73 3.28
N VAL A 16 -10.48 19.44 2.33
CA VAL A 16 -10.32 18.32 1.37
C VAL A 16 -9.05 18.49 0.54
N LYS A 17 -8.75 19.70 0.08
CA LYS A 17 -7.54 20.00 -0.68
C LYS A 17 -6.26 19.74 0.14
N ASN A 18 -6.23 20.17 1.40
CA ASN A 18 -5.09 19.93 2.29
C ASN A 18 -4.90 18.44 2.56
N ASN A 19 -5.97 17.71 2.79
CA ASN A 19 -5.93 16.27 3.04
C ASN A 19 -5.42 15.49 1.82
N LEU A 20 -5.80 15.91 0.61
CA LEU A 20 -5.26 15.34 -0.62
C LEU A 20 -3.74 15.53 -0.70
N HIS A 21 -3.22 16.70 -0.35
CA HIS A 21 -1.77 16.96 -0.36
C HIS A 21 -1.03 16.06 0.64
N VAL A 22 -1.60 15.82 1.83
CA VAL A 22 -1.04 14.92 2.82
C VAL A 22 -0.97 13.49 2.26
N PHE A 23 -2.04 13.02 1.64
CA PHE A 23 -2.08 11.68 1.04
C PHE A 23 -1.10 11.53 -0.13
N LEU A 24 -1.01 12.53 -1.00
CA LEU A 24 -0.05 12.55 -2.10
C LEU A 24 1.39 12.58 -1.56
N GLY A 25 1.67 13.41 -0.55
CA GLY A 25 2.96 13.44 0.13
C GLY A 25 3.36 12.09 0.70
N ALA A 26 2.45 11.42 1.40
CA ALA A 26 2.67 10.08 1.93
C ALA A 26 2.94 9.05 0.81
N THR A 27 2.23 9.16 -0.31
CA THR A 27 2.42 8.29 -1.48
C THR A 27 3.80 8.49 -2.12
N VAL A 28 4.23 9.73 -2.28
CA VAL A 28 5.57 10.06 -2.80
C VAL A 28 6.66 9.58 -1.85
N ALA A 29 6.50 9.81 -0.54
CA ALA A 29 7.45 9.38 0.48
C ALA A 29 7.59 7.85 0.52
N ASP A 30 6.47 7.12 0.46
CA ASP A 30 6.48 5.66 0.38
C ASP A 30 7.22 5.16 -0.87
N ALA A 31 6.91 5.71 -2.04
CA ALA A 31 7.56 5.35 -3.28
C ALA A 31 9.07 5.66 -3.28
N ALA A 32 9.49 6.74 -2.61
CA ALA A 32 10.90 7.11 -2.44
C ALA A 32 11.62 6.17 -1.46
N ALA A 33 10.97 5.82 -0.35
CA ALA A 33 11.54 4.94 0.68
C ALA A 33 11.57 3.46 0.26
N ARG A 34 10.65 3.04 -0.60
CA ARG A 34 10.45 1.64 -0.98
C ARG A 34 11.71 0.89 -1.45
N PRO A 35 12.63 1.47 -2.21
CA PRO A 35 13.86 0.77 -2.58
C PRO A 35 14.72 0.29 -1.41
N LEU A 36 14.52 0.88 -0.23
CA LEU A 36 15.23 0.55 1.01
C LEU A 36 14.39 -0.29 1.98
N HIS A 37 13.16 -0.68 1.61
CA HIS A 37 12.31 -1.49 2.49
C HIS A 37 13.03 -2.76 2.92
N TRP A 38 12.92 -3.07 4.22
CA TRP A 38 13.52 -4.24 4.89
C TRP A 38 15.06 -4.27 4.88
N VAL A 39 15.71 -3.14 4.63
CA VAL A 39 17.14 -3.00 4.87
C VAL A 39 17.34 -2.61 6.33
N TYR A 40 17.32 -3.59 7.23
CA TYR A 40 17.45 -3.34 8.69
C TYR A 40 18.89 -3.10 9.15
N ASN A 41 19.88 -3.49 8.37
CA ASN A 41 21.27 -3.26 8.69
C ASN A 41 21.64 -1.80 8.47
N GLN A 42 21.80 -1.04 9.55
CA GLN A 42 22.09 0.39 9.52
C GLN A 42 23.37 0.73 8.74
N LYS A 43 24.43 -0.08 8.88
CA LYS A 43 25.69 0.15 8.14
C LYS A 43 25.48 0.04 6.63
N LYS A 44 24.72 -0.98 6.18
CA LYS A 44 24.33 -1.11 4.77
C LYS A 44 23.45 0.05 4.32
N LEU A 45 22.47 0.44 5.13
CA LEU A 45 21.58 1.56 4.82
C LEU A 45 22.43 2.84 4.59
N LEU A 46 23.34 3.14 5.50
CA LEU A 46 24.23 4.30 5.38
C LEU A 46 25.09 4.25 4.11
N THR A 47 25.58 3.07 3.69
CA THR A 47 26.35 2.96 2.44
C THR A 47 25.48 3.26 1.20
N TYR A 48 24.20 2.90 1.23
CA TYR A 48 23.29 3.17 0.10
C TYR A 48 22.90 4.64 -0.05
N ILE A 49 22.88 5.40 1.04
CA ILE A 49 22.53 6.82 1.07
C ILE A 49 23.74 7.75 1.17
N LYS A 50 24.96 7.22 1.35
CA LYS A 50 26.19 8.01 1.49
C LYS A 50 26.38 8.95 0.30
N GLY A 51 26.66 10.23 0.59
CA GLY A 51 26.87 11.27 -0.42
C GLY A 51 25.63 11.81 -1.09
N LYS A 52 24.44 11.35 -0.70
CA LYS A 52 23.17 11.91 -1.18
C LYS A 52 22.73 13.03 -0.26
N LYS A 53 22.62 14.25 -0.82
CA LYS A 53 22.16 15.43 -0.09
C LYS A 53 20.64 15.42 0.09
N ASP A 54 19.90 14.80 -0.83
CA ASP A 54 18.46 14.77 -0.85
C ASP A 54 17.93 13.34 -0.80
N PHE A 55 16.78 13.15 -0.16
CA PHE A 55 16.02 11.91 -0.18
C PHE A 55 15.33 11.74 -1.54
N THR A 56 16.12 11.49 -2.56
CA THR A 56 15.62 11.20 -3.90
C THR A 56 15.29 9.72 -4.06
N PHE A 57 14.45 9.41 -5.04
CA PHE A 57 14.19 8.04 -5.42
C PHE A 57 15.50 7.34 -5.77
N LEU A 58 15.83 6.28 -5.05
CA LEU A 58 16.97 5.45 -5.41
C LEU A 58 16.69 4.75 -6.73
N LYS A 59 17.61 4.86 -7.68
CA LYS A 59 17.49 4.23 -9.00
C LYS A 59 17.39 2.72 -8.89
N ASP A 60 18.17 2.13 -7.98
CA ASP A 60 18.23 0.69 -7.79
C ASP A 60 17.48 0.26 -6.54
N ASN A 61 16.70 -0.79 -6.66
CA ASN A 61 16.09 -1.43 -5.51
C ASN A 61 17.16 -2.17 -4.69
N LYS A 62 17.19 -1.89 -3.39
CA LYS A 62 18.12 -2.52 -2.42
C LYS A 62 17.40 -3.46 -1.45
N SER A 63 16.06 -3.61 -1.59
CA SER A 63 15.29 -4.54 -0.78
C SER A 63 15.82 -5.97 -0.96
N PRO A 64 16.02 -6.74 0.14
CA PRO A 64 16.52 -8.10 0.07
C PRO A 64 15.46 -9.13 -0.34
N PHE A 65 14.18 -8.76 -0.39
CA PHE A 65 13.09 -9.71 -0.53
C PHE A 65 12.32 -9.60 -1.84
N TYR A 66 12.22 -8.42 -2.44
CA TYR A 66 11.46 -8.21 -3.66
C TYR A 66 12.03 -7.06 -4.48
N ASN A 67 11.75 -7.06 -5.76
CA ASN A 67 12.17 -6.01 -6.67
C ASN A 67 11.00 -5.57 -7.55
N ILE A 68 10.64 -4.31 -7.44
CA ILE A 68 9.70 -3.64 -8.33
C ILE A 68 10.29 -2.34 -8.89
N LYS A 69 9.75 -1.89 -10.01
CA LYS A 69 10.22 -0.69 -10.72
C LYS A 69 10.25 0.52 -9.77
N THR A 70 11.30 1.33 -9.86
CA THR A 70 11.44 2.61 -9.14
C THR A 70 10.22 3.51 -9.37
N GLY A 71 9.80 4.22 -8.33
CA GLY A 71 8.60 5.07 -8.36
C GLY A 71 7.28 4.32 -8.14
N LYS A 72 7.28 3.00 -8.04
CA LYS A 72 6.12 2.24 -7.59
C LYS A 72 6.03 2.24 -6.07
N VAL A 73 4.82 2.28 -5.55
CA VAL A 73 4.53 2.28 -4.11
C VAL A 73 4.65 0.88 -3.50
N SER A 74 4.71 0.82 -2.17
CA SER A 74 4.63 -0.43 -1.42
C SER A 74 3.19 -0.97 -1.33
N GLY A 75 3.05 -2.22 -0.86
CA GLY A 75 1.74 -2.80 -0.55
C GLY A 75 0.96 -1.98 0.48
N TYR A 76 1.64 -1.39 1.46
CA TYR A 76 1.01 -0.50 2.45
C TYR A 76 0.32 0.69 1.79
N ASN A 77 1.01 1.40 0.92
CA ASN A 77 0.43 2.54 0.23
C ASN A 77 -0.65 2.12 -0.78
N GLU A 78 -0.49 0.99 -1.47
CA GLU A 78 -1.49 0.45 -2.40
C GLU A 78 -2.83 0.17 -1.71
N VAL A 79 -2.81 -0.34 -0.46
CA VAL A 79 -4.03 -0.52 0.35
C VAL A 79 -4.68 0.83 0.64
N GLY A 80 -3.88 1.84 1.05
CA GLY A 80 -4.37 3.21 1.26
C GLY A 80 -4.96 3.82 -0.01
N GLN A 81 -4.29 3.68 -1.15
CA GLN A 81 -4.82 4.13 -2.45
C GLN A 81 -6.12 3.44 -2.82
N THR A 82 -6.25 2.15 -2.49
CA THR A 82 -7.48 1.38 -2.74
C THR A 82 -8.64 1.94 -1.91
N MET A 83 -8.41 2.28 -0.64
CA MET A 83 -9.41 2.95 0.20
C MET A 83 -9.73 4.34 -0.32
N PHE A 84 -8.73 5.14 -0.66
CA PHE A 84 -8.93 6.49 -1.21
C PHE A 84 -9.80 6.47 -2.48
N LYS A 85 -9.50 5.57 -3.42
CA LYS A 85 -10.32 5.37 -4.63
C LYS A 85 -11.76 4.90 -4.30
N THR A 86 -11.94 4.17 -3.21
CA THR A 86 -13.27 3.75 -2.75
C THR A 86 -14.06 4.93 -2.21
N LEU A 87 -13.41 5.81 -1.46
CA LEU A 87 -14.02 7.02 -0.90
C LEU A 87 -14.42 8.03 -1.97
N LEU A 88 -13.63 8.16 -3.04
CA LEU A 88 -13.97 9.04 -4.18
C LEU A 88 -15.27 8.66 -4.89
N GLU A 89 -15.68 7.41 -4.80
CA GLU A 89 -16.96 6.93 -5.35
C GLU A 89 -18.16 7.16 -4.42
N GLY A 90 -17.92 7.76 -3.26
CA GLY A 90 -18.94 8.04 -2.23
C GLY A 90 -18.76 7.18 -0.98
N ARG A 91 -19.57 7.44 0.05
CA ARG A 91 -19.48 6.75 1.34
C ARG A 91 -20.49 5.61 1.52
N GLU A 92 -21.48 5.51 0.63
CA GLU A 92 -22.48 4.46 0.69
C GLU A 92 -21.85 3.09 0.39
N ASN A 93 -22.22 2.09 1.17
CA ASN A 93 -21.72 0.70 1.04
C ASN A 93 -20.19 0.61 0.90
N ILE A 94 -19.45 1.49 1.58
CA ILE A 94 -17.99 1.62 1.46
C ILE A 94 -17.27 0.31 1.75
N GLU A 95 -17.72 -0.44 2.75
CA GLU A 95 -17.11 -1.71 3.13
C GLU A 95 -17.17 -2.72 1.98
N GLU A 96 -18.33 -2.91 1.39
CA GLU A 96 -18.51 -3.86 0.28
C GLU A 96 -17.74 -3.43 -0.98
N ARG A 97 -17.70 -2.14 -1.27
CA ARG A 97 -16.91 -1.62 -2.39
C ARG A 97 -15.42 -1.76 -2.15
N PHE A 98 -14.97 -1.52 -0.92
CA PHE A 98 -13.57 -1.70 -0.55
C PHE A 98 -13.15 -3.16 -0.65
N LYS A 99 -13.97 -4.10 -0.14
CA LYS A 99 -13.74 -5.55 -0.29
C LYS A 99 -13.58 -5.95 -1.75
N LYS A 100 -14.48 -5.49 -2.63
CA LYS A 100 -14.38 -5.76 -4.07
C LYS A 100 -13.09 -5.22 -4.68
N LYS A 101 -12.66 -4.01 -4.29
CA LYS A 101 -11.42 -3.41 -4.78
C LYS A 101 -10.18 -4.13 -4.24
N ILE A 102 -10.17 -4.54 -2.97
CA ILE A 102 -9.09 -5.34 -2.39
C ILE A 102 -8.93 -6.67 -3.16
N LEU A 103 -10.03 -7.36 -3.44
CA LEU A 103 -9.98 -8.57 -4.27
C LEU A 103 -9.44 -8.30 -5.67
N LYS A 104 -9.83 -7.18 -6.30
CA LYS A 104 -9.34 -6.81 -7.64
C LYS A 104 -7.84 -6.49 -7.63
N VAL A 105 -7.36 -5.74 -6.64
CA VAL A 105 -5.97 -5.27 -6.59
C VAL A 105 -5.01 -6.36 -6.11
N PHE A 106 -5.40 -7.14 -5.11
CA PHE A 106 -4.51 -8.08 -4.43
C PHE A 106 -4.91 -9.56 -4.61
N GLY A 107 -6.14 -9.83 -5.03
CA GLY A 107 -6.70 -11.17 -5.12
C GLY A 107 -6.20 -11.98 -6.31
N PRO A 108 -6.79 -13.17 -6.53
CA PRO A 108 -6.44 -14.07 -7.62
C PRO A 108 -6.42 -13.35 -8.98
N GLY A 109 -5.36 -13.58 -9.76
CA GLY A 109 -5.16 -12.91 -11.05
C GLY A 109 -4.29 -11.65 -10.99
N SER A 110 -4.16 -10.99 -9.84
CA SER A 110 -3.29 -9.82 -9.67
C SER A 110 -1.80 -10.20 -9.65
N ASP A 111 -0.93 -9.21 -9.92
CA ASP A 111 0.51 -9.41 -9.82
C ASP A 111 0.96 -9.67 -8.37
N TYR A 112 0.26 -9.10 -7.38
CA TYR A 112 0.47 -9.40 -5.97
C TYR A 112 0.24 -10.88 -5.67
N TRP A 113 -0.86 -11.44 -6.16
CA TRP A 113 -1.23 -12.84 -5.95
C TRP A 113 -0.30 -13.81 -6.68
N LYS A 114 0.07 -13.50 -7.92
CA LYS A 114 1.05 -14.28 -8.70
C LYS A 114 2.38 -14.38 -7.97
N ASN A 115 2.89 -13.24 -7.46
CA ASN A 115 4.14 -13.22 -6.69
C ASN A 115 4.04 -13.95 -5.36
N PHE A 116 2.89 -13.89 -4.69
CA PHE A 116 2.64 -14.67 -3.48
C PHE A 116 2.70 -16.18 -3.78
N LYS A 117 2.09 -16.64 -4.86
CA LYS A 117 2.14 -18.05 -5.27
C LYS A 117 3.56 -18.50 -5.62
N LEU A 118 4.31 -17.70 -6.36
CA LEU A 118 5.72 -17.96 -6.66
C LEU A 118 6.54 -18.07 -5.38
N ARG A 119 6.42 -17.10 -4.47
CA ARG A 119 7.12 -17.09 -3.19
C ARG A 119 6.79 -18.32 -2.35
N SER A 120 5.54 -18.72 -2.28
CA SER A 120 5.10 -19.91 -1.56
C SER A 120 5.70 -21.20 -2.16
N LYS A 121 5.87 -21.24 -3.48
CA LYS A 121 6.56 -22.31 -4.18
C LYS A 121 8.05 -22.36 -3.81
N TYR A 122 8.74 -21.24 -3.90
CA TYR A 122 10.18 -21.16 -3.65
C TYR A 122 10.56 -21.33 -2.18
N ARG A 123 9.71 -20.97 -1.23
CA ARG A 123 9.94 -21.25 0.20
C ARG A 123 10.14 -22.72 0.52
N LYS A 124 9.66 -23.62 -0.34
CA LYS A 124 9.81 -25.07 -0.22
C LYS A 124 11.13 -25.58 -0.82
N VAL A 125 11.84 -24.73 -1.53
CA VAL A 125 13.14 -25.10 -2.14
C VAL A 125 14.22 -24.82 -1.11
N LYS A 126 14.92 -25.87 -0.68
CA LYS A 126 16.06 -25.77 0.23
C LYS A 126 17.11 -24.80 -0.38
N ASP A 127 17.63 -23.91 0.45
CA ASP A 127 18.68 -22.94 0.08
C ASP A 127 18.32 -21.88 -0.97
N TRP A 128 17.03 -21.71 -1.33
CA TRP A 128 16.66 -20.63 -2.21
C TRP A 128 16.83 -19.26 -1.53
N ARG A 129 17.64 -18.39 -2.14
CA ARG A 129 17.95 -17.03 -1.65
C ARG A 129 17.66 -15.96 -2.70
N GLY A 130 16.86 -16.28 -3.68
CA GLY A 130 16.56 -15.34 -4.77
C GLY A 130 15.62 -14.22 -4.36
N ILE A 131 15.69 -13.11 -5.11
CA ILE A 131 14.76 -12.00 -5.01
C ILE A 131 13.62 -12.21 -6.00
N ILE A 132 12.38 -12.16 -5.53
CA ILE A 132 11.22 -12.28 -6.41
C ILE A 132 10.96 -10.91 -7.08
N ARG A 133 10.86 -10.89 -8.39
CA ARG A 133 10.43 -9.70 -9.12
C ARG A 133 8.94 -9.48 -8.92
N GLY A 134 8.57 -8.22 -8.68
CA GLY A 134 7.19 -7.81 -8.54
C GLY A 134 6.80 -7.41 -7.11
N PRO A 135 5.54 -7.03 -6.89
CA PRO A 135 5.08 -6.49 -5.63
C PRO A 135 4.96 -7.57 -4.54
N TRP A 136 5.12 -7.13 -3.30
CA TRP A 136 4.94 -7.95 -2.13
C TRP A 136 3.55 -7.77 -1.54
N ILE A 137 2.84 -8.87 -1.31
CA ILE A 137 1.58 -8.88 -0.56
C ILE A 137 1.86 -9.23 0.91
N HIS A 138 1.26 -8.47 1.82
CA HIS A 138 1.38 -8.68 3.25
C HIS A 138 0.47 -9.80 3.73
N GLN A 139 0.81 -10.42 4.87
CA GLN A 139 0.04 -11.53 5.42
C GLN A 139 -1.37 -11.10 5.83
N SER A 140 -1.53 -9.91 6.40
CA SER A 140 -2.83 -9.32 6.74
C SER A 140 -3.78 -9.25 5.54
N ILE A 141 -3.27 -8.87 4.37
CA ILE A 141 -4.08 -8.79 3.14
C ILE A 141 -4.43 -10.18 2.63
N ILE A 142 -3.51 -11.15 2.71
CA ILE A 142 -3.79 -12.55 2.36
C ILE A 142 -4.92 -13.10 3.21
N GLU A 143 -4.86 -12.90 4.52
CA GLU A 143 -5.92 -13.32 5.46
C GLU A 143 -7.24 -12.60 5.20
N THR A 144 -7.20 -11.30 4.87
CA THR A 144 -8.39 -10.54 4.50
C THR A 144 -9.06 -11.13 3.25
N ILE A 145 -8.29 -11.44 2.20
CA ILE A 145 -8.80 -12.07 0.98
C ILE A 145 -9.42 -13.44 1.29
N ASP A 146 -8.75 -14.25 2.10
CA ASP A 146 -9.25 -15.56 2.50
C ASP A 146 -10.55 -15.46 3.31
N ASN A 147 -10.63 -14.49 4.22
CA ASN A 147 -11.82 -14.24 5.03
C ASN A 147 -13.00 -13.74 4.18
N ILE A 148 -12.74 -12.87 3.19
CA ILE A 148 -13.77 -12.41 2.24
C ILE A 148 -14.29 -13.61 1.43
N ASN A 149 -13.41 -14.43 0.89
CA ASN A 149 -13.78 -15.61 0.09
C ASN A 149 -14.55 -16.65 0.89
N LYS A 150 -14.36 -16.71 2.20
CA LYS A 150 -15.10 -17.58 3.13
C LYS A 150 -16.35 -16.92 3.69
N ASN A 151 -16.75 -15.75 3.18
CA ASN A 151 -17.92 -14.98 3.64
C ASN A 151 -17.94 -14.74 5.16
N LYS A 152 -16.77 -14.51 5.77
CA LYS A 152 -16.72 -14.21 7.19
C LYS A 152 -17.27 -12.82 7.48
N LYS A 153 -17.97 -12.66 8.61
CA LYS A 153 -18.50 -11.37 9.08
C LYS A 153 -17.38 -10.36 9.33
N ILE A 154 -16.28 -10.81 9.95
CA ILE A 154 -15.06 -10.00 10.15
C ILE A 154 -14.03 -10.45 9.14
N THR A 155 -13.65 -9.57 8.23
CA THR A 155 -12.76 -9.88 7.11
C THR A 155 -11.31 -9.49 7.33
N GLY A 156 -11.02 -8.60 8.31
CA GLY A 156 -9.64 -8.19 8.60
C GLY A 156 -8.75 -9.34 9.06
N GLY A 157 -7.45 -9.26 8.79
CA GLY A 157 -6.44 -10.19 9.32
C GLY A 157 -6.23 -9.95 10.80
N ILE A 158 -6.49 -10.97 11.65
CA ILE A 158 -6.50 -10.81 13.11
C ILE A 158 -5.18 -11.27 13.75
N LYS A 159 -4.41 -12.10 13.06
CA LYS A 159 -3.26 -12.82 13.64
C LYS A 159 -1.90 -12.22 13.32
N VAL A 160 -1.85 -11.03 12.75
CA VAL A 160 -0.61 -10.42 12.26
C VAL A 160 -0.44 -8.99 12.76
N ASN A 161 0.78 -8.63 13.15
CA ASN A 161 1.17 -7.28 13.56
C ASN A 161 1.71 -6.50 12.34
N GLU A 162 0.84 -6.23 11.38
CA GLU A 162 1.18 -5.45 10.18
C GLU A 162 0.33 -4.18 10.12
N SER A 163 0.89 -3.11 9.55
CA SER A 163 0.27 -1.78 9.55
C SER A 163 -0.76 -1.57 8.43
N ASP A 164 -1.11 -2.61 7.68
CA ASP A 164 -2.03 -2.48 6.52
C ASP A 164 -3.40 -1.94 6.92
N GLY A 165 -3.94 -2.38 8.06
CA GLY A 165 -5.20 -1.87 8.57
C GLY A 165 -5.16 -0.36 8.84
N TYR A 166 -4.07 0.13 9.44
CA TYR A 166 -3.86 1.55 9.64
C TYR A 166 -3.74 2.29 8.31
N CYS A 167 -2.92 1.80 7.38
CA CYS A 167 -2.75 2.39 6.06
C CYS A 167 -4.06 2.42 5.26
N ALA A 168 -4.91 1.39 5.41
CA ALA A 168 -6.22 1.33 4.77
C ALA A 168 -7.18 2.39 5.33
N THR A 169 -7.12 2.68 6.63
CA THR A 169 -8.03 3.63 7.29
C THR A 169 -7.57 5.08 7.17
N LEU A 170 -6.27 5.32 6.97
CA LEU A 170 -5.73 6.68 6.91
C LEU A 170 -6.49 7.62 5.96
N PRO A 171 -6.82 7.25 4.71
CA PRO A 171 -7.58 8.11 3.81
C PRO A 171 -9.01 8.41 4.28
N TYR A 172 -9.56 7.59 5.17
CA TYR A 172 -10.90 7.80 5.74
C TYR A 172 -10.93 8.97 6.73
N PHE A 173 -9.83 9.23 7.40
CA PHE A 173 -9.68 10.32 8.37
C PHE A 173 -9.15 11.62 7.76
N LEU A 174 -8.69 11.58 6.54
CA LEU A 174 -8.27 12.75 5.75
C LEU A 174 -9.47 13.37 5.00
#